data_feced6e8a85c46e728cfb640d1af5b48
#
_entry.id   feced6e8a85c46e728cfb640d1af5b48
#
_cell.length_a   1.000
_cell.length_b   1.000
_cell.length_c   1.000
_cell.angle_alpha   90.00
_cell.angle_beta   90.00
_cell.angle_gamma   90.00
#
_symmetry.space_group_name_H-M   'P 1'
#
loop_
_entity.id
_entity.type
_entity.pdbx_description
1 polymer ?
#
loop_
_entity_poly.entity_id
_entity_poly.type
_entity_poly.pdbx_seq_one_letter_code
_entity_poly.pdbx_strand_id
1 'polypeptide(L)'
;MSTAEIGKARAKGAAPTSGAASQPVNSEGKREKRTITEIRESKKTGEKMVYMSVPDYTSAKWAEMAGVDVAVVGDSLAMIAHGHPNTIPATMDMMVLHSQAVRRGAPNTFVLGCMPY
;
A
#
# COMPACT_ATOMS: atom_id res chain seq x y z
N MET A 1 -50.07 10.14 -14.10
CA MET A 1 -48.81 10.88 -14.36
C MET A 1 -47.68 9.99 -13.89
N SER A 2 -46.81 9.66 -14.81
CA SER A 2 -45.83 8.55 -14.78
C SER A 2 -44.65 8.82 -13.84
N THR A 3 -44.31 7.83 -12.97
CA THR A 3 -43.16 7.75 -12.10
C THR A 3 -41.95 7.12 -12.77
N ALA A 4 -41.58 7.62 -13.95
CA ALA A 4 -40.51 7.04 -14.72
C ALA A 4 -39.60 8.15 -15.27
N GLU A 5 -38.71 8.70 -14.45
CA GLU A 5 -37.48 9.40 -14.89
C GLU A 5 -36.63 9.90 -13.71
N ILE A 6 -36.39 9.02 -12.73
CA ILE A 6 -35.26 9.18 -11.78
C ILE A 6 -34.26 8.09 -12.12
N GLY A 7 -33.62 8.25 -13.25
CA GLY A 7 -32.64 7.29 -13.70
C GLY A 7 -31.45 7.95 -14.32
N LYS A 8 -30.29 7.64 -13.81
CA LYS A 8 -29.00 7.74 -14.45
C LYS A 8 -28.32 9.10 -14.55
N ALA A 9 -28.02 9.72 -13.45
CA ALA A 9 -26.78 10.46 -13.36
C ALA A 9 -25.63 9.45 -13.18
N ARG A 10 -25.16 8.92 -14.31
CA ARG A 10 -23.93 8.15 -14.39
C ARG A 10 -22.80 9.09 -14.00
N ALA A 11 -22.22 8.93 -12.81
CA ALA A 11 -21.00 9.61 -12.46
C ALA A 11 -19.96 9.31 -13.55
N LYS A 12 -19.64 10.31 -14.34
CA LYS A 12 -18.46 10.28 -15.22
C LYS A 12 -17.26 10.12 -14.29
N GLY A 13 -16.67 8.94 -14.31
CA GLY A 13 -15.45 8.67 -13.60
C GLY A 13 -14.43 9.76 -13.97
N ALA A 14 -13.91 10.43 -12.96
CA ALA A 14 -12.79 11.32 -13.12
C ALA A 14 -11.68 10.53 -13.82
N ALA A 15 -11.19 11.05 -14.95
CA ALA A 15 -10.03 10.49 -15.61
C ALA A 15 -8.88 10.45 -14.58
N PRO A 16 -8.07 9.37 -14.54
CA PRO A 16 -6.93 9.31 -13.63
C PRO A 16 -6.03 10.50 -13.94
N THR A 17 -5.74 11.29 -12.93
CA THR A 17 -4.79 12.40 -13.04
C THR A 17 -3.45 11.82 -13.50
N SER A 18 -2.94 12.30 -14.62
CA SER A 18 -1.69 11.91 -15.24
C SER A 18 -0.54 12.02 -14.24
N GLY A 19 -0.03 10.89 -13.76
CA GLY A 19 1.12 10.88 -12.84
C GLY A 19 1.38 9.57 -12.09
N ALA A 20 0.41 8.69 -11.96
CA ALA A 20 0.66 7.36 -11.45
C ALA A 20 1.17 6.48 -12.60
N ALA A 21 2.44 6.12 -12.58
CA ALA A 21 2.95 5.08 -13.46
C ALA A 21 2.07 3.83 -13.26
N SER A 22 1.55 3.29 -14.37
CA SER A 22 0.71 2.10 -14.30
C SER A 22 1.53 0.96 -13.71
N GLN A 23 1.06 0.44 -12.58
CA GLN A 23 1.70 -0.71 -11.94
C GLN A 23 1.79 -1.86 -12.95
N PRO A 24 2.91 -2.59 -12.99
CA PRO A 24 3.02 -3.75 -13.86
C PRO A 24 1.94 -4.77 -13.49
N VAL A 25 1.27 -5.28 -14.51
CA VAL A 25 0.29 -6.36 -14.38
C VAL A 25 0.74 -7.55 -15.19
N ASN A 26 0.51 -8.77 -14.69
CA ASN A 26 0.79 -9.98 -15.41
C ASN A 26 -0.23 -10.22 -16.55
N SER A 27 -0.04 -11.30 -17.30
CA SER A 27 -0.92 -11.70 -18.40
C SER A 27 -2.38 -11.96 -17.98
N GLU A 28 -2.65 -12.13 -16.69
CA GLU A 28 -3.99 -12.31 -16.11
C GLU A 28 -4.60 -10.99 -15.58
N GLY A 29 -3.92 -9.85 -15.81
CA GLY A 29 -4.37 -8.55 -15.29
C GLY A 29 -4.16 -8.37 -13.79
N LYS A 30 -3.43 -9.31 -13.12
CA LYS A 30 -3.07 -9.17 -11.72
C LYS A 30 -1.81 -8.32 -11.58
N ARG A 31 -1.80 -7.51 -10.55
CA ARG A 31 -0.64 -6.70 -10.19
C ARG A 31 0.58 -7.58 -9.93
N GLU A 32 1.69 -7.24 -10.57
CA GLU A 32 2.99 -7.85 -10.26
C GLU A 32 3.67 -7.12 -9.10
N LYS A 33 4.30 -7.90 -8.25
CA LYS A 33 5.05 -7.39 -7.12
C LYS A 33 6.33 -6.71 -7.61
N ARG A 34 6.57 -5.48 -7.19
CA ARG A 34 7.83 -4.79 -7.43
C ARG A 34 9.00 -5.56 -6.84
N THR A 35 10.09 -5.60 -7.57
CA THR A 35 11.36 -6.17 -7.12
C THR A 35 12.24 -5.07 -6.53
N ILE A 36 13.24 -5.46 -5.73
CA ILE A 36 14.24 -4.52 -5.20
C ILE A 36 15.03 -3.84 -6.34
N THR A 37 15.23 -4.54 -7.45
CA THR A 37 15.94 -4.01 -8.62
C THR A 37 15.12 -2.89 -9.26
N GLU A 38 13.82 -3.07 -9.49
CA GLU A 38 12.93 -2.05 -10.04
C GLU A 38 12.85 -0.82 -9.13
N ILE A 39 12.77 -1.02 -7.80
CA ILE A 39 12.80 0.07 -6.83
C ILE A 39 14.11 0.88 -6.93
N ARG A 40 15.24 0.23 -7.14
CA ARG A 40 16.53 0.91 -7.32
C ARG A 40 16.64 1.64 -8.66
N GLU A 41 16.11 1.04 -9.72
CA GLU A 41 16.12 1.64 -11.05
C GLU A 41 15.19 2.86 -11.14
N SER A 42 14.09 2.90 -10.40
CA SER A 42 13.16 4.05 -10.38
C SER A 42 13.87 5.38 -10.09
N LYS A 43 14.92 5.34 -9.27
CA LYS A 43 15.74 6.53 -8.98
C LYS A 43 16.48 7.04 -10.23
N LYS A 44 16.93 6.13 -11.10
CA LYS A 44 17.65 6.50 -12.33
C LYS A 44 16.70 6.94 -13.43
N THR A 45 15.55 6.30 -13.54
CA THR A 45 14.52 6.61 -14.53
C THR A 45 13.69 7.83 -14.16
N GLY A 46 13.71 8.26 -12.89
CA GLY A 46 12.86 9.33 -12.37
C GLY A 46 11.41 8.89 -12.12
N GLU A 47 11.10 7.59 -12.19
CA GLU A 47 9.78 7.05 -11.86
C GLU A 47 9.42 7.35 -10.41
N LYS A 48 8.25 7.93 -10.19
CA LYS A 48 7.75 8.20 -8.84
C LYS A 48 7.08 6.96 -8.28
N MET A 49 7.47 6.58 -7.06
CA MET A 49 6.90 5.46 -6.33
C MET A 49 6.18 5.94 -5.08
N VAL A 50 5.05 5.30 -4.77
CA VAL A 50 4.26 5.58 -3.57
C VAL A 50 4.66 4.61 -2.46
N TYR A 51 5.17 5.17 -1.37
CA TYR A 51 5.45 4.46 -0.11
C TYR A 51 4.37 4.80 0.90
N MET A 52 3.78 3.80 1.53
CA MET A 52 2.75 4.01 2.55
C MET A 52 3.07 3.19 3.80
N SER A 53 3.08 3.85 4.96
CA SER A 53 3.18 3.17 6.24
C SER A 53 1.87 2.45 6.56
N VAL A 54 1.94 1.15 6.83
CA VAL A 54 0.79 0.30 7.12
C VAL A 54 1.12 -0.62 8.29
N PRO A 55 0.39 -0.52 9.42
CA PRO A 55 0.70 -1.30 10.61
C PRO A 55 0.01 -2.66 10.66
N ASP A 56 -1.02 -2.92 9.83
CA ASP A 56 -1.91 -4.06 9.99
C ASP A 56 -2.46 -4.62 8.67
N TYR A 57 -3.21 -5.74 8.79
CA TYR A 57 -3.84 -6.41 7.67
C TYR A 57 -4.80 -5.52 6.87
N THR A 58 -5.64 -4.74 7.57
CA THR A 58 -6.70 -3.96 6.92
C THR A 58 -6.12 -2.79 6.13
N SER A 59 -5.21 -2.03 6.74
CA SER A 59 -4.52 -0.92 6.07
C SER A 59 -3.68 -1.42 4.89
N ALA A 60 -3.01 -2.57 5.04
CA ALA A 60 -2.26 -3.20 3.95
C ALA A 60 -3.15 -3.62 2.78
N LYS A 61 -4.32 -4.19 3.07
CA LYS A 61 -5.29 -4.56 2.03
C LYS A 61 -5.77 -3.33 1.25
N TRP A 62 -6.06 -2.23 1.93
CA TRP A 62 -6.44 -0.98 1.27
C TRP A 62 -5.29 -0.38 0.46
N ALA A 63 -4.07 -0.42 0.97
CA ALA A 63 -2.87 0.03 0.24
C ALA A 63 -2.65 -0.78 -1.05
N GLU A 64 -2.82 -2.09 -0.99
CA GLU A 64 -2.73 -2.94 -2.19
C GLU A 64 -3.83 -2.62 -3.21
N MET A 65 -5.07 -2.45 -2.76
CA MET A 65 -6.20 -2.07 -3.63
C MET A 65 -6.01 -0.68 -4.25
N ALA A 66 -5.38 0.24 -3.53
CA ALA A 66 -5.05 1.57 -4.01
C ALA A 66 -3.85 1.62 -4.95
N GLY A 67 -3.12 0.52 -5.12
CA GLY A 67 -1.96 0.45 -6.01
C GLY A 67 -0.66 1.03 -5.42
N VAL A 68 -0.50 1.03 -4.10
CA VAL A 68 0.74 1.48 -3.43
C VAL A 68 1.92 0.59 -3.84
N ASP A 69 3.07 1.17 -4.18
CA ASP A 69 4.25 0.42 -4.63
C ASP A 69 4.95 -0.31 -3.49
N VAL A 70 5.08 0.36 -2.34
CA VAL A 70 5.79 -0.16 -1.17
C VAL A 70 4.95 0.04 0.08
N ALA A 71 4.61 -1.06 0.74
CA ALA A 71 3.98 -1.09 2.05
C ALA A 71 5.09 -1.12 3.13
N VAL A 72 5.16 -0.09 3.95
CA VAL A 72 6.20 0.04 4.98
C VAL A 72 5.65 -0.35 6.33
N VAL A 73 6.26 -1.34 6.97
CA VAL A 73 6.01 -1.67 8.39
C VAL A 73 7.06 -0.96 9.21
N GLY A 74 6.72 0.24 9.70
CA GLY A 74 7.62 1.09 10.48
C GLY A 74 7.58 0.75 11.97
N ASP A 75 8.69 0.99 12.69
CA ASP A 75 8.74 0.92 14.15
C ASP A 75 7.78 1.90 14.85
N SER A 76 7.31 2.92 14.11
CA SER A 76 6.21 3.82 14.51
C SER A 76 4.92 3.07 14.87
N LEU A 77 4.78 1.78 14.50
CA LEU A 77 3.68 0.95 14.98
C LEU A 77 3.58 0.88 16.51
N ALA A 78 4.71 1.02 17.21
CA ALA A 78 4.72 1.12 18.67
C ALA A 78 3.86 2.29 19.15
N MET A 79 3.86 3.41 18.42
CA MET A 79 3.07 4.60 18.76
C MET A 79 1.63 4.47 18.25
N ILE A 80 1.45 4.15 16.97
CA ILE A 80 0.14 4.24 16.30
C ILE A 80 -0.75 3.02 16.55
N ALA A 81 -0.17 1.83 16.77
CA ALA A 81 -0.91 0.60 17.02
C ALA A 81 -0.92 0.20 18.50
N HIS A 82 0.15 0.51 19.25
CA HIS A 82 0.32 0.11 20.65
C HIS A 82 0.24 1.27 21.64
N GLY A 83 0.16 2.53 21.18
CA GLY A 83 -0.05 3.70 22.05
C GLY A 83 1.16 4.12 22.87
N HIS A 84 2.37 3.68 22.52
CA HIS A 84 3.59 4.12 23.21
C HIS A 84 3.94 5.58 22.84
N PRO A 85 4.62 6.32 23.73
CA PRO A 85 4.95 7.73 23.49
C PRO A 85 6.05 7.94 22.43
N ASN A 86 6.80 6.88 22.09
CA ASN A 86 7.88 6.91 21.09
C ASN A 86 8.09 5.49 20.52
N THR A 87 9.08 5.34 19.63
CA THR A 87 9.35 4.08 18.91
C THR A 87 10.28 3.12 19.68
N ILE A 88 10.92 3.56 20.76
CA ILE A 88 11.90 2.74 21.51
C ILE A 88 11.31 1.41 22.02
N PRO A 89 10.03 1.33 22.47
CA PRO A 89 9.42 0.07 22.90
C PRO A 89 9.14 -0.93 21.77
N ALA A 90 9.34 -0.55 20.49
CA ALA A 90 9.19 -1.51 19.40
C ALA A 90 10.17 -2.67 19.58
N THR A 91 9.64 -3.90 19.50
CA THR A 91 10.44 -5.11 19.59
C THR A 91 10.49 -5.83 18.26
N MET A 92 11.48 -6.69 18.05
CA MET A 92 11.54 -7.53 16.85
C MET A 92 10.29 -8.40 16.70
N ASP A 93 9.75 -8.95 17.78
CA ASP A 93 8.53 -9.77 17.76
C ASP A 93 7.32 -8.97 17.26
N MET A 94 7.17 -7.71 17.70
CA MET A 94 6.15 -6.80 17.18
C MET A 94 6.34 -6.58 15.67
N MET A 95 7.58 -6.29 15.24
CA MET A 95 7.86 -6.06 13.81
C MET A 95 7.55 -7.28 12.96
N VAL A 96 7.90 -8.48 13.43
CA VAL A 96 7.60 -9.74 12.72
C VAL A 96 6.09 -9.99 12.67
N LEU A 97 5.38 -9.85 13.79
CA LEU A 97 3.94 -10.06 13.87
C LEU A 97 3.18 -9.15 12.90
N HIS A 98 3.50 -7.85 12.93
CA HIS A 98 2.86 -6.86 12.06
C HIS A 98 3.24 -7.07 10.59
N SER A 99 4.51 -7.39 10.28
CA SER A 99 4.94 -7.69 8.90
C SER A 99 4.22 -8.91 8.33
N GLN A 100 3.98 -9.95 9.11
CA GLN A 100 3.18 -11.11 8.70
C GLN A 100 1.73 -10.72 8.40
N ALA A 101 1.11 -9.87 9.22
CA ALA A 101 -0.24 -9.38 8.99
C ALA A 101 -0.33 -8.55 7.71
N VAL A 102 0.62 -7.62 7.51
CA VAL A 102 0.74 -6.79 6.30
C VAL A 102 0.95 -7.65 5.06
N ARG A 103 1.82 -8.66 5.11
CA ARG A 103 2.04 -9.58 3.99
C ARG A 103 0.78 -10.34 3.59
N ARG A 104 -0.07 -10.74 4.54
CA ARG A 104 -1.37 -11.37 4.23
C ARG A 104 -2.36 -10.39 3.59
N GLY A 105 -2.34 -9.11 4.01
CA GLY A 105 -3.19 -8.06 3.46
C GLY A 105 -2.75 -7.57 2.07
N ALA A 106 -1.45 -7.59 1.81
CA ALA A 106 -0.84 -7.07 0.59
C ALA A 106 0.12 -8.10 -0.05
N PRO A 107 -0.40 -9.21 -0.62
CA PRO A 107 0.42 -10.29 -1.16
C PRO A 107 1.26 -9.88 -2.36
N ASN A 108 0.81 -8.90 -3.16
CA ASN A 108 1.47 -8.45 -4.38
C ASN A 108 2.13 -7.07 -4.25
N THR A 109 2.14 -6.47 -3.07
CA THR A 109 2.87 -5.23 -2.79
C THR A 109 4.26 -5.55 -2.23
N PHE A 110 5.26 -4.76 -2.58
CA PHE A 110 6.57 -4.86 -1.93
C PHE A 110 6.44 -4.44 -0.46
N VAL A 111 6.82 -5.32 0.46
CA VAL A 111 6.78 -5.02 1.90
C VAL A 111 8.19 -4.73 2.40
N LEU A 112 8.34 -3.56 3.01
CA LEU A 112 9.56 -3.12 3.67
C LEU A 112 9.32 -3.08 5.17
N GLY A 113 10.01 -3.94 5.92
CA GLY A 113 10.00 -3.92 7.38
C GLY A 113 11.17 -3.12 7.93
N CYS A 114 10.90 -2.20 8.85
CA CYS A 114 11.95 -1.54 9.60
C CYS A 114 12.50 -2.46 10.69
N MET A 115 13.77 -2.24 11.04
CA MET A 115 14.36 -2.86 12.22
C MET A 115 14.08 -1.97 13.43
N PRO A 116 13.68 -2.52 14.59
CA PRO A 116 13.59 -1.75 15.81
C PRO A 116 14.98 -1.29 16.29
N TYR A 117 14.99 -0.24 17.09
CA TYR A 117 16.22 0.31 17.68
C TYR A 117 16.83 -0.65 18.71
#